data_c62f39ad29662651d5bfe01c410a134d
#
_entry.id   c62f39ad29662651d5bfe01c410a134d
#
_cell.length_a   1.000
_cell.length_b   1.000
_cell.length_c   1.000
_cell.angle_alpha   90.00
_cell.angle_beta   90.00
_cell.angle_gamma   90.00
#
_symmetry.space_group_name_H-M   'P 1'
#
loop_
_entity.id
_entity.type
_entity.pdbx_description
1 polymer ?
#
loop_
_entity_poly.entity_id
_entity_poly.type
_entity_poly.pdbx_seq_one_letter_code
_entity_poly.pdbx_strand_id
1 'polypeptide(L)'
;LDKTATGSELFNFIATMIKEIITEGEHYYLGHTFSFPFTQTNIDEAYLIEWTKEFKTKAVEGQNVTALLVTALNKLGIFNVEPVAVINDTVATFLAAAYTNNNVIIGSICGTGHNTACLIGDTIFNLESGNFSKIPLNKYDEQFDLLTEKPKKQLLEKLSAGRYLGEVVRTV
;
A
#
# COMPACT_ATOMS: atom_id res chain seq x y z
N LEU A 1 -0.36 8.27 14.19
CA LEU A 1 -0.14 6.82 14.23
C LEU A 1 1.34 6.52 14.42
N ASP A 2 1.68 5.72 15.40
CA ASP A 2 3.06 5.26 15.63
C ASP A 2 3.41 4.16 14.63
N LYS A 3 4.36 4.43 13.72
CA LYS A 3 4.81 3.47 12.71
C LYS A 3 5.62 2.29 13.29
N THR A 4 6.00 2.37 14.57
CA THR A 4 6.76 1.33 15.29
C THR A 4 5.89 0.51 16.26
N ALA A 5 4.60 0.80 16.35
CA ALA A 5 3.62 0.09 17.17
C ALA A 5 3.58 -1.41 16.84
N THR A 6 2.92 -2.19 17.66
CA THR A 6 2.62 -3.60 17.35
C THR A 6 1.48 -3.70 16.33
N GLY A 7 1.39 -4.81 15.61
CA GLY A 7 0.26 -5.08 14.71
C GLY A 7 -1.09 -5.00 15.42
N SER A 8 -1.17 -5.51 16.65
CA SER A 8 -2.40 -5.42 17.45
C SER A 8 -2.81 -3.97 17.72
N GLU A 9 -1.86 -3.09 18.06
CA GLU A 9 -2.14 -1.66 18.27
C GLU A 9 -2.57 -0.96 16.98
N LEU A 10 -1.88 -1.26 15.86
CA LEU A 10 -2.24 -0.72 14.54
C LEU A 10 -3.66 -1.11 14.15
N PHE A 11 -3.99 -2.41 14.16
CA PHE A 11 -5.31 -2.87 13.71
C PHE A 11 -6.42 -2.54 14.71
N ASN A 12 -6.13 -2.46 16.02
CA ASN A 12 -7.10 -1.93 17.00
C ASN A 12 -7.39 -0.44 16.76
N PHE A 13 -6.40 0.36 16.40
CA PHE A 13 -6.61 1.75 16.02
C PHE A 13 -7.52 1.86 14.79
N ILE A 14 -7.26 1.07 13.73
CA ILE A 14 -8.11 1.04 12.53
C ILE A 14 -9.54 0.62 12.89
N ALA A 15 -9.71 -0.44 13.68
CA ALA A 15 -11.02 -0.92 14.10
C ALA A 15 -11.77 0.14 14.94
N THR A 16 -11.07 0.93 15.76
CA THR A 16 -11.66 2.04 16.51
C THR A 16 -12.17 3.13 15.57
N MET A 17 -11.43 3.49 14.52
CA MET A 17 -11.88 4.46 13.53
C MET A 17 -13.11 3.96 12.76
N ILE A 18 -13.14 2.66 12.40
CA ILE A 18 -14.31 2.05 11.76
C ILE A 18 -15.52 2.14 12.67
N LYS A 19 -15.37 1.88 13.97
CA LYS A 19 -16.44 1.95 14.96
C LYS A 19 -17.13 3.32 15.02
N GLU A 20 -16.37 4.39 14.77
CA GLU A 20 -16.91 5.76 14.82
C GLU A 20 -17.84 6.11 13.64
N ILE A 21 -17.75 5.35 12.53
CA ILE A 21 -18.48 5.67 11.29
C ILE A 21 -19.60 4.68 10.96
N ILE A 22 -19.66 3.53 11.63
CA ILE A 22 -20.69 2.53 11.42
C ILE A 22 -21.90 2.77 12.31
N THR A 23 -23.10 2.34 11.84
CA THR A 23 -24.35 2.38 12.60
C THR A 23 -24.65 1.00 13.14
N GLU A 24 -25.12 0.91 14.37
CA GLU A 24 -25.56 -0.32 14.99
C GLU A 24 -26.76 -0.92 14.23
N GLY A 25 -26.72 -2.20 13.96
CA GLY A 25 -27.78 -2.93 13.25
C GLY A 25 -27.68 -2.89 11.72
N GLU A 26 -26.82 -2.06 11.14
CA GLU A 26 -26.54 -2.07 9.69
C GLU A 26 -25.36 -2.98 9.37
N HIS A 27 -25.38 -3.62 8.19
CA HIS A 27 -24.29 -4.45 7.69
C HIS A 27 -23.46 -3.69 6.66
N TYR A 28 -22.12 -3.78 6.77
CA TYR A 28 -21.18 -3.07 5.91
C TYR A 28 -20.21 -4.02 5.22
N TYR A 29 -20.02 -3.85 3.91
CA TYR A 29 -18.92 -4.45 3.17
C TYR A 29 -17.72 -3.51 3.17
N LEU A 30 -16.55 -4.04 3.54
CA LEU A 30 -15.32 -3.26 3.64
C LEU A 30 -14.33 -3.65 2.54
N GLY A 31 -14.01 -2.71 1.66
CA GLY A 31 -12.84 -2.78 0.78
C GLY A 31 -11.63 -2.18 1.49
N HIS A 32 -10.56 -2.95 1.61
CA HIS A 32 -9.32 -2.50 2.25
C HIS A 32 -8.25 -2.22 1.20
N THR A 33 -7.87 -0.96 1.04
CA THR A 33 -6.71 -0.58 0.22
C THR A 33 -5.45 -0.63 1.05
N PHE A 34 -4.50 -1.52 0.69
CA PHE A 34 -3.30 -1.78 1.45
C PHE A 34 -2.05 -1.50 0.61
N SER A 35 -1.38 -0.38 0.90
CA SER A 35 -0.31 0.22 0.07
C SER A 35 1.08 -0.33 0.40
N PHE A 36 1.21 -1.63 0.63
CA PHE A 36 2.47 -2.31 0.92
C PHE A 36 2.59 -3.58 0.09
N PRO A 37 3.79 -4.12 -0.17
CA PRO A 37 3.97 -5.38 -0.86
C PRO A 37 3.32 -6.55 -0.10
N PHE A 38 2.47 -7.31 -0.75
CA PHE A 38 1.83 -8.50 -0.18
C PHE A 38 1.67 -9.62 -1.20
N THR A 39 1.57 -10.85 -0.73
CA THR A 39 1.13 -11.99 -1.51
C THR A 39 -0.36 -12.18 -1.29
N GLN A 40 -1.11 -12.36 -2.37
CA GLN A 40 -2.56 -12.55 -2.35
C GLN A 40 -2.92 -13.97 -2.76
N THR A 41 -3.75 -14.64 -1.95
CA THR A 41 -4.27 -15.98 -2.22
C THR A 41 -5.72 -15.93 -2.69
N ASN A 42 -6.50 -15.01 -2.12
CA ASN A 42 -7.88 -14.69 -2.50
C ASN A 42 -8.06 -13.18 -2.48
N ILE A 43 -9.18 -12.68 -3.00
CA ILE A 43 -9.46 -11.23 -3.07
C ILE A 43 -9.50 -10.57 -1.68
N ASP A 44 -9.86 -11.31 -0.66
CA ASP A 44 -9.96 -10.87 0.75
C ASP A 44 -8.80 -11.33 1.63
N GLU A 45 -7.78 -12.02 1.07
CA GLU A 45 -6.62 -12.52 1.80
C GLU A 45 -5.32 -11.93 1.26
N ALA A 46 -4.62 -11.15 2.07
CA ALA A 46 -3.32 -10.59 1.73
C ALA A 46 -2.32 -10.79 2.87
N TYR A 47 -1.17 -11.37 2.55
CA TYR A 47 -0.08 -11.63 3.48
C TYR A 47 1.03 -10.61 3.24
N LEU A 48 1.27 -9.73 4.21
CA LEU A 48 2.32 -8.70 4.11
C LEU A 48 3.69 -9.35 3.92
N ILE A 49 4.41 -8.95 2.86
CA ILE A 49 5.78 -9.43 2.60
C ILE A 49 6.77 -8.67 3.46
N GLU A 50 6.81 -7.34 3.33
CA GLU A 50 7.69 -6.46 4.09
C GLU A 50 7.07 -5.07 4.23
N TRP A 51 7.42 -4.38 5.31
CA TRP A 51 7.08 -2.98 5.47
C TRP A 51 7.97 -2.08 4.61
N THR A 52 7.38 -1.02 4.07
CA THR A 52 8.04 0.07 3.35
C THR A 52 7.63 1.40 3.96
N LYS A 53 8.08 2.53 3.38
CA LYS A 53 7.63 3.90 3.78
C LYS A 53 7.84 4.19 5.27
N GLU A 54 8.96 3.69 5.85
CA GLU A 54 9.34 3.86 7.27
C GLU A 54 8.43 3.15 8.30
N PHE A 55 7.50 2.32 7.86
CA PHE A 55 6.77 1.46 8.77
C PHE A 55 7.68 0.37 9.32
N LYS A 56 7.56 0.10 10.63
CA LYS A 56 8.30 -0.94 11.36
C LYS A 56 7.40 -1.65 12.38
N THR A 57 6.11 -1.73 12.06
CA THR A 57 5.09 -2.35 12.91
C THR A 57 5.41 -3.83 13.10
N LYS A 58 5.55 -4.25 14.35
CA LYS A 58 5.96 -5.62 14.71
C LYS A 58 4.82 -6.62 14.56
N ALA A 59 5.17 -7.87 14.27
CA ALA A 59 4.24 -9.01 14.21
C ALA A 59 3.11 -8.86 13.17
N VAL A 60 3.41 -8.30 12.00
CA VAL A 60 2.48 -8.19 10.86
C VAL A 60 3.06 -8.84 9.60
N GLU A 61 4.38 -8.74 9.39
CA GLU A 61 5.02 -9.39 8.23
C GLU A 61 4.76 -10.90 8.26
N GLY A 62 4.37 -11.45 7.12
CA GLY A 62 3.96 -12.83 6.97
C GLY A 62 2.55 -13.16 7.49
N GLN A 63 1.80 -12.16 8.03
CA GLN A 63 0.43 -12.36 8.52
C GLN A 63 -0.60 -11.90 7.49
N ASN A 64 -1.78 -12.52 7.53
CA ASN A 64 -2.94 -12.08 6.76
C ASN A 64 -3.50 -10.79 7.38
N VAL A 65 -3.39 -9.66 6.67
CA VAL A 65 -3.81 -8.34 7.16
C VAL A 65 -5.32 -8.24 7.36
N THR A 66 -6.11 -8.96 6.57
CA THR A 66 -7.56 -9.05 6.73
C THR A 66 -7.91 -9.77 8.04
N ALA A 67 -7.26 -10.89 8.32
CA ALA A 67 -7.48 -11.64 9.57
C ALA A 67 -7.10 -10.82 10.81
N LEU A 68 -6.03 -10.02 10.73
CA LEU A 68 -5.65 -9.08 11.80
C LEU A 68 -6.73 -8.01 12.02
N LEU A 69 -7.30 -7.45 10.95
CA LEU A 69 -8.38 -6.47 11.03
C LEU A 69 -9.65 -7.08 11.61
N VAL A 70 -10.07 -8.25 11.13
CA VAL A 70 -11.24 -8.98 11.66
C VAL A 70 -11.08 -9.28 13.15
N THR A 71 -9.88 -9.71 13.56
CA THR A 71 -9.57 -9.94 14.97
C THR A 71 -9.74 -8.67 15.81
N ALA A 72 -9.30 -7.53 15.31
CA ALA A 72 -9.43 -6.26 15.99
C ALA A 72 -10.89 -5.78 16.06
N LEU A 73 -11.66 -5.94 14.97
CA LEU A 73 -13.10 -5.63 14.94
C LEU A 73 -13.86 -6.48 15.97
N ASN A 74 -13.62 -7.78 15.99
CA ASN A 74 -14.26 -8.70 16.93
C ASN A 74 -13.95 -8.35 18.39
N LYS A 75 -12.73 -7.92 18.72
CA LYS A 75 -12.37 -7.44 20.07
C LYS A 75 -13.16 -6.22 20.51
N LEU A 76 -13.62 -5.39 19.59
CA LEU A 76 -14.46 -4.23 19.86
C LEU A 76 -15.95 -4.53 19.80
N GLY A 77 -16.34 -5.81 19.61
CA GLY A 77 -17.73 -6.26 19.47
C GLY A 77 -18.36 -5.87 18.12
N ILE A 78 -17.55 -5.62 17.09
CA ILE A 78 -18.02 -5.25 15.75
C ILE A 78 -18.08 -6.52 14.89
N PHE A 79 -19.29 -7.00 14.59
CA PHE A 79 -19.55 -8.21 13.82
C PHE A 79 -20.34 -7.94 12.54
N ASN A 80 -20.69 -6.70 12.30
CA ASN A 80 -21.49 -6.24 11.17
C ASN A 80 -20.66 -5.57 10.07
N VAL A 81 -19.33 -5.68 10.12
CA VAL A 81 -18.40 -5.23 9.09
C VAL A 81 -17.68 -6.43 8.51
N GLU A 82 -17.88 -6.67 7.21
CA GLU A 82 -17.33 -7.79 6.46
C GLU A 82 -16.26 -7.29 5.48
N PRO A 83 -14.96 -7.56 5.69
CA PRO A 83 -13.93 -7.29 4.70
C PRO A 83 -14.10 -8.23 3.49
N VAL A 84 -14.44 -7.67 2.34
CA VAL A 84 -14.73 -8.42 1.10
C VAL A 84 -13.59 -8.35 0.09
N ALA A 85 -12.69 -7.42 0.26
CA ALA A 85 -11.52 -7.28 -0.62
C ALA A 85 -10.37 -6.55 0.09
N VAL A 86 -9.15 -6.98 -0.20
CA VAL A 86 -7.93 -6.24 0.07
C VAL A 86 -7.15 -6.11 -1.23
N ILE A 87 -6.84 -4.89 -1.63
CA ILE A 87 -6.16 -4.61 -2.90
C ILE A 87 -5.06 -3.55 -2.71
N ASN A 88 -4.06 -3.60 -3.60
CA ASN A 88 -3.04 -2.55 -3.63
C ASN A 88 -3.65 -1.20 -4.05
N ASP A 89 -3.12 -0.09 -3.54
CA ASP A 89 -3.60 1.27 -3.84
C ASP A 89 -3.53 1.61 -5.34
N THR A 90 -2.51 1.13 -6.04
CA THR A 90 -2.35 1.36 -7.48
C THR A 90 -3.37 0.55 -8.29
N VAL A 91 -3.67 -0.68 -7.86
CA VAL A 91 -4.75 -1.50 -8.42
C VAL A 91 -6.10 -0.84 -8.16
N ALA A 92 -6.33 -0.31 -6.95
CA ALA A 92 -7.54 0.44 -6.62
C ALA A 92 -7.71 1.69 -7.51
N THR A 93 -6.62 2.43 -7.76
CA THR A 93 -6.61 3.58 -8.66
C THR A 93 -7.02 3.19 -10.09
N PHE A 94 -6.46 2.09 -10.61
CA PHE A 94 -6.83 1.54 -11.90
C PHE A 94 -8.32 1.16 -11.94
N LEU A 95 -8.80 0.37 -10.97
CA LEU A 95 -10.19 -0.11 -10.93
C LEU A 95 -11.20 1.03 -10.80
N ALA A 96 -10.90 2.05 -10.00
CA ALA A 96 -11.77 3.22 -9.85
C ALA A 96 -11.98 3.97 -11.17
N ALA A 97 -10.93 4.11 -11.97
CA ALA A 97 -11.03 4.73 -13.31
C ALA A 97 -11.70 3.80 -14.33
N ALA A 98 -11.35 2.51 -14.32
CA ALA A 98 -11.91 1.51 -15.22
C ALA A 98 -13.43 1.30 -15.01
N TYR A 99 -13.92 1.50 -13.78
CA TYR A 99 -15.36 1.44 -13.47
C TYR A 99 -16.20 2.44 -14.28
N THR A 100 -15.63 3.59 -14.59
CA THR A 100 -16.33 4.65 -15.37
C THR A 100 -15.92 4.69 -16.85
N ASN A 101 -14.78 4.10 -17.20
CA ASN A 101 -14.24 4.12 -18.56
C ASN A 101 -13.49 2.82 -18.89
N ASN A 102 -14.13 1.96 -19.68
CA ASN A 102 -13.59 0.66 -20.08
C ASN A 102 -12.30 0.73 -20.94
N ASN A 103 -11.91 1.91 -21.43
CA ASN A 103 -10.67 2.10 -22.19
C ASN A 103 -9.45 2.33 -21.29
N VAL A 104 -9.63 2.44 -19.96
CA VAL A 104 -8.54 2.56 -19.01
C VAL A 104 -7.87 1.19 -18.86
N ILE A 105 -6.57 1.14 -19.15
CA ILE A 105 -5.73 -0.07 -19.01
C ILE A 105 -4.54 0.12 -18.10
N ILE A 106 -4.29 1.34 -17.61
CA ILE A 106 -3.17 1.66 -16.70
C ILE A 106 -3.70 2.56 -15.59
N GLY A 107 -3.30 2.26 -14.35
CA GLY A 107 -3.41 3.13 -13.19
C GLY A 107 -2.02 3.43 -12.62
N SER A 108 -1.70 4.68 -12.34
CA SER A 108 -0.40 5.07 -11.80
C SER A 108 -0.57 6.03 -10.64
N ILE A 109 0.23 5.83 -9.60
CA ILE A 109 0.35 6.71 -8.45
C ILE A 109 1.74 7.34 -8.47
N CYS A 110 1.78 8.67 -8.46
CA CYS A 110 2.98 9.46 -8.23
C CYS A 110 2.66 10.44 -7.09
N GLY A 111 2.82 9.97 -5.87
CA GLY A 111 2.51 10.67 -4.62
C GLY A 111 3.69 10.61 -3.65
N THR A 112 3.47 10.20 -2.42
CA THR A 112 4.54 9.91 -1.46
C THR A 112 5.50 8.83 -1.98
N GLY A 113 4.95 7.78 -2.63
CA GLY A 113 5.67 6.76 -3.38
C GLY A 113 5.33 6.82 -4.88
N HIS A 114 5.86 5.87 -5.65
CA HIS A 114 5.58 5.70 -7.07
C HIS A 114 5.28 4.23 -7.38
N ASN A 115 4.13 3.96 -7.98
CA ASN A 115 3.79 2.64 -8.48
C ASN A 115 2.83 2.71 -9.67
N THR A 116 2.74 1.63 -10.45
CA THR A 116 1.87 1.51 -11.61
C THR A 116 1.24 0.11 -11.64
N ALA A 117 -0.04 0.04 -11.94
CA ALA A 117 -0.74 -1.20 -12.29
C ALA A 117 -1.23 -1.13 -13.74
N CYS A 118 -1.27 -2.27 -14.43
CA CYS A 118 -1.80 -2.33 -15.78
C CYS A 118 -2.60 -3.61 -16.01
N LEU A 119 -3.55 -3.52 -16.95
CA LEU A 119 -4.32 -4.66 -17.44
C LEU A 119 -3.64 -5.23 -18.69
N ILE A 120 -3.31 -6.53 -18.66
CA ILE A 120 -2.78 -7.26 -19.82
C ILE A 120 -3.66 -8.51 -20.04
N GLY A 121 -4.41 -8.54 -21.13
CA GLY A 121 -5.50 -9.52 -21.30
C GLY A 121 -6.54 -9.33 -20.19
N ASP A 122 -6.82 -10.37 -19.44
CA ASP A 122 -7.77 -10.36 -18.30
C ASP A 122 -7.09 -10.30 -16.92
N THR A 123 -5.79 -10.00 -16.89
CA THR A 123 -5.01 -10.00 -15.66
C THR A 123 -4.50 -8.60 -15.31
N ILE A 124 -4.74 -8.18 -14.08
CA ILE A 124 -4.19 -6.93 -13.54
C ILE A 124 -2.83 -7.23 -12.92
N PHE A 125 -1.80 -6.54 -13.41
CA PHE A 125 -0.45 -6.62 -12.89
C PHE A 125 -0.14 -5.39 -12.05
N ASN A 126 0.22 -5.60 -10.77
CA ASN A 126 0.85 -4.58 -9.94
C ASN A 126 2.36 -4.63 -10.24
N LEU A 127 2.87 -3.62 -10.94
CA LEU A 127 4.21 -3.66 -11.53
C LEU A 127 5.33 -3.38 -10.54
N GLU A 128 5.05 -2.78 -9.39
CA GLU A 128 6.07 -2.23 -8.47
C GLU A 128 7.09 -1.36 -9.22
N SER A 129 6.56 -0.48 -10.10
CA SER A 129 7.36 0.30 -11.06
C SER A 129 8.34 1.27 -10.39
N GLY A 130 8.12 1.65 -9.13
CA GLY A 130 9.07 2.40 -8.33
C GLY A 130 10.46 1.75 -8.26
N ASN A 131 10.52 0.41 -8.36
CA ASN A 131 11.76 -0.36 -8.34
C ASN A 131 12.45 -0.47 -9.72
N PHE A 132 11.92 0.18 -10.76
CA PHE A 132 12.58 0.21 -12.06
C PHE A 132 13.96 0.86 -11.98
N SER A 133 14.99 0.15 -12.47
CA SER A 133 16.41 0.51 -12.26
C SER A 133 17.17 0.84 -13.54
N LYS A 134 16.56 0.63 -14.72
CA LYS A 134 17.20 0.94 -16.01
C LYS A 134 16.99 2.41 -16.40
N ILE A 135 17.39 3.31 -15.51
CA ILE A 135 17.26 4.76 -15.68
C ILE A 135 18.68 5.32 -15.76
N PRO A 136 18.99 6.22 -16.72
CA PRO A 136 20.27 6.92 -16.70
C PRO A 136 20.33 7.83 -15.48
N LEU A 137 21.31 7.61 -14.62
CA LEU A 137 21.55 8.43 -13.45
C LEU A 137 22.64 9.44 -13.74
N ASN A 138 22.52 10.66 -13.21
CA ASN A 138 23.59 11.63 -13.15
C ASN A 138 24.36 11.51 -11.82
N LYS A 139 25.45 12.25 -11.67
CA LYS A 139 26.30 12.19 -10.47
C LYS A 139 25.56 12.54 -9.16
N TYR A 140 24.54 13.40 -9.22
CA TYR A 140 23.75 13.79 -8.05
C TYR A 140 22.75 12.70 -7.67
N ASP A 141 22.14 12.05 -8.66
CA ASP A 141 21.24 10.91 -8.45
C ASP A 141 21.99 9.75 -7.78
N GLU A 142 23.22 9.45 -8.27
CA GLU A 142 24.08 8.42 -7.69
C GLU A 142 24.48 8.76 -6.25
N GLN A 143 24.88 10.01 -6.01
CA GLN A 143 25.24 10.49 -4.67
C GLN A 143 24.05 10.43 -3.72
N PHE A 144 22.88 10.86 -4.16
CA PHE A 144 21.65 10.79 -3.38
C PHE A 144 21.28 9.34 -3.05
N ASP A 145 21.31 8.44 -4.03
CA ASP A 145 20.96 7.04 -3.83
C ASP A 145 21.83 6.38 -2.74
N LEU A 146 23.13 6.68 -2.73
CA LEU A 146 24.06 6.16 -1.71
C LEU A 146 23.75 6.65 -0.30
N LEU A 147 23.08 7.80 -0.13
CA LEU A 147 22.69 8.34 1.17
C LEU A 147 21.38 7.75 1.70
N THR A 148 20.65 6.97 0.89
CA THR A 148 19.38 6.38 1.27
C THR A 148 19.56 5.07 2.05
N GLU A 149 18.53 4.65 2.80
CA GLU A 149 18.57 3.40 3.59
C GLU A 149 18.76 2.14 2.74
N LYS A 150 18.29 2.13 1.49
CA LYS A 150 18.37 0.98 0.57
C LYS A 150 18.97 1.43 -0.78
N PRO A 151 20.32 1.63 -0.90
CA PRO A 151 20.95 1.99 -2.16
C PRO A 151 20.65 0.99 -3.28
N LYS A 152 20.49 1.48 -4.51
CA LYS A 152 20.16 0.72 -5.72
C LYS A 152 18.77 0.06 -5.74
N LYS A 153 17.91 0.35 -4.76
CA LYS A 153 16.52 -0.08 -4.72
C LYS A 153 15.60 1.13 -4.93
N GLN A 154 14.44 0.89 -5.53
CA GLN A 154 13.40 1.91 -5.72
C GLN A 154 13.91 3.15 -6.46
N LEU A 155 14.73 2.98 -7.51
CA LEU A 155 15.39 4.10 -8.19
C LEU A 155 14.38 5.05 -8.84
N LEU A 156 13.39 4.53 -9.57
CA LEU A 156 12.36 5.39 -10.18
C LEU A 156 11.57 6.14 -9.12
N GLU A 157 11.19 5.48 -8.03
CA GLU A 157 10.49 6.11 -6.92
C GLU A 157 11.33 7.23 -6.29
N LYS A 158 12.60 6.98 -6.02
CA LYS A 158 13.51 7.97 -5.43
C LYS A 158 13.66 9.23 -6.27
N LEU A 159 13.61 9.10 -7.60
CA LEU A 159 13.77 10.23 -8.53
C LEU A 159 12.44 10.94 -8.86
N SER A 160 11.30 10.35 -8.55
CA SER A 160 10.00 10.89 -8.98
C SER A 160 9.02 11.14 -7.85
N ALA A 161 9.13 10.44 -6.72
CA ALA A 161 8.14 10.47 -5.67
C ALA A 161 8.37 11.57 -4.64
N GLY A 162 7.29 12.16 -4.15
CA GLY A 162 7.29 13.31 -3.25
C GLY A 162 8.10 13.11 -1.98
N ARG A 163 8.19 11.86 -1.47
CA ARG A 163 9.00 11.52 -0.29
C ARG A 163 10.47 11.92 -0.44
N TYR A 164 11.01 11.86 -1.64
CA TYR A 164 12.44 12.01 -1.89
C TYR A 164 12.83 13.32 -2.54
N LEU A 165 11.91 14.04 -3.20
CA LEU A 165 12.24 15.25 -3.99
C LEU A 165 13.00 16.31 -3.19
N GLY A 166 12.63 16.54 -1.93
CA GLY A 166 13.33 17.51 -1.07
C GLY A 166 14.77 17.09 -0.74
N GLU A 167 15.01 15.79 -0.64
CA GLU A 167 16.35 15.25 -0.37
C GLU A 167 17.23 15.26 -1.62
N VAL A 168 16.66 14.97 -2.79
CA VAL A 168 17.34 15.11 -4.08
C VAL A 168 17.81 16.55 -4.29
N VAL A 169 16.93 17.54 -4.06
CA VAL A 169 17.28 18.97 -4.19
C VAL A 169 18.40 19.38 -3.24
N ARG A 170 18.48 18.80 -2.04
CA ARG A 170 19.59 19.10 -1.10
C ARG A 170 20.93 18.51 -1.52
N THR A 171 20.95 17.55 -2.43
CA THR A 171 22.17 16.90 -2.93
C THR A 171 22.78 17.65 -4.10
N VAL A 172 22.01 18.53 -4.76
CA VAL A 172 22.47 19.41 -5.85
C VAL A 172 23.14 20.66 -5.30
#